data_9081c1626ca3ce79f256d2c1811f3071
#
_entry.id   9081c1626ca3ce79f256d2c1811f3071
#
_cell.length_a   1.000
_cell.length_b   1.000
_cell.length_c   1.000
_cell.angle_alpha   90.00
_cell.angle_beta   90.00
_cell.angle_gamma   90.00
#
_symmetry.space_group_name_H-M   'P 1'
#
loop_
_entity.id
_entity.type
_entity.pdbx_description
1 polymer ?
#
loop_
_entity_poly.entity_id
_entity_poly.type
_entity_poly.pdbx_seq_one_letter_code
_entity_poly.pdbx_strand_id
1 'polypeptide(L)'
;MQTLYPDYYAQFRCTADKCPITCCQEWKISVDDNTLKRWAALNPPVDSKLFTYVQDGQRVIALNSRHVCPFLEKNKLCRLVLEHGEDAISETCQVFPRETHSFADHEEASLMPCCPAVIDLWAAQDATPLTFPHPNIDSIPFFIRSAVIDTILQQTDRLPEQILSACFYMIQEIHRKKKPTKDFVSDCFSEKSFCQLYDAMDDLSPDCIDSVLECNELLLDLSVNYQKEQLYQEWLTPLTQQAETLSELLTEPEDETSDPSKPYEEIASRAGIALSNLLAHLQTEEELPAQWQAFRTAFAQYEPLMRSYLANEVYSELLSFEDTTRHMLVRLQWLMLQYAALRQSLFLIWQDSPEAFSYEKVREALVIINRMTGYDEEDISEYLENSFESLLWDWGYFALLAGF
;
A
#
# COMPACT_ATOMS: atom_id res chain seq x y z
N MET A 1 -2.74 22.17 22.34
CA MET A 1 -1.98 22.05 21.10
C MET A 1 -3.01 22.15 19.97
N GLN A 2 -2.69 22.78 18.84
CA GLN A 2 -3.60 22.85 17.70
C GLN A 2 -3.50 21.55 16.94
N THR A 3 -4.63 20.95 16.56
CA THR A 3 -4.66 19.77 15.67
C THR A 3 -4.99 20.23 14.25
N LEU A 4 -4.14 19.88 13.28
CA LEU A 4 -4.31 20.09 11.86
C LEU A 4 -4.83 18.81 11.21
N TYR A 5 -5.69 18.92 10.22
CA TYR A 5 -6.24 17.77 9.50
C TYR A 5 -6.68 18.16 8.08
N PRO A 6 -6.66 17.21 7.13
CA PRO A 6 -7.14 17.41 5.77
C PRO A 6 -8.63 17.76 5.73
N ASP A 7 -9.07 18.40 4.67
CA ASP A 7 -10.44 18.90 4.50
C ASP A 7 -11.51 17.81 4.54
N TYR A 8 -11.18 16.59 4.15
CA TYR A 8 -12.08 15.42 4.19
C TYR A 8 -12.23 14.80 5.58
N TYR A 9 -11.30 15.04 6.51
CA TYR A 9 -11.23 14.35 7.81
C TYR A 9 -12.54 14.44 8.62
N ALA A 10 -13.13 15.63 8.71
CA ALA A 10 -14.35 15.85 9.46
C ALA A 10 -15.61 15.22 8.80
N GLN A 11 -15.51 14.83 7.54
CA GLN A 11 -16.60 14.23 6.78
C GLN A 11 -16.70 12.72 7.02
N PHE A 12 -15.65 12.09 7.57
CA PHE A 12 -15.65 10.66 7.82
C PHE A 12 -16.81 10.21 8.72
N ARG A 13 -17.48 9.14 8.29
CA ARG A 13 -18.51 8.43 9.06
C ARG A 13 -18.35 6.93 8.87
N CYS A 14 -18.30 6.19 9.99
CA CYS A 14 -18.30 4.73 9.92
C CYS A 14 -19.61 4.22 9.31
N THR A 15 -19.52 3.29 8.36
CA THR A 15 -20.69 2.69 7.69
C THR A 15 -21.32 1.53 8.47
N ALA A 16 -20.72 1.13 9.57
CA ALA A 16 -21.21 0.13 10.54
C ALA A 16 -21.68 -1.19 9.85
N ASP A 17 -22.97 -1.51 9.95
CA ASP A 17 -23.60 -2.73 9.38
C ASP A 17 -23.50 -2.82 7.85
N LYS A 18 -23.30 -1.71 7.17
CA LYS A 18 -23.11 -1.62 5.70
C LYS A 18 -21.67 -1.76 5.26
N CYS A 19 -20.72 -1.90 6.20
CA CYS A 19 -19.32 -1.99 5.89
C CYS A 19 -19.04 -3.25 5.05
N PRO A 20 -18.45 -3.13 3.84
CA PRO A 20 -18.13 -4.29 3.01
C PRO A 20 -16.98 -5.12 3.58
N ILE A 21 -15.98 -4.47 4.20
CA ILE A 21 -14.77 -5.08 4.77
C ILE A 21 -14.63 -4.57 6.20
N THR A 22 -15.29 -5.27 7.13
CA THR A 22 -15.33 -4.84 8.54
C THR A 22 -13.96 -4.89 9.22
N CYS A 23 -13.66 -3.92 10.07
CA CYS A 23 -12.49 -3.94 10.96
C CYS A 23 -12.60 -4.96 12.10
N CYS A 24 -13.74 -5.61 12.26
CA CYS A 24 -13.96 -6.70 13.22
C CYS A 24 -13.59 -8.09 12.67
N GLN A 25 -12.89 -8.16 11.55
CA GLN A 25 -12.52 -9.39 10.86
C GLN A 25 -11.09 -9.32 10.36
N GLU A 26 -10.34 -10.44 10.51
CA GLU A 26 -9.01 -10.64 9.94
C GLU A 26 -7.98 -9.56 10.30
N TRP A 27 -8.20 -8.90 11.42
CA TRP A 27 -7.31 -7.86 11.91
C TRP A 27 -7.10 -7.95 13.41
N LYS A 28 -5.86 -7.78 13.86
CA LYS A 28 -5.48 -7.75 15.28
C LYS A 28 -5.93 -6.41 15.89
N ILE A 29 -6.74 -6.50 16.94
CA ILE A 29 -7.26 -5.34 17.66
C ILE A 29 -6.68 -5.33 19.07
N SER A 30 -5.90 -4.33 19.40
CA SER A 30 -5.34 -4.17 20.75
C SER A 30 -6.40 -3.73 21.76
N VAL A 31 -6.19 -4.16 23.01
CA VAL A 31 -7.08 -3.85 24.15
C VAL A 31 -6.25 -3.24 25.25
N ASP A 32 -6.45 -1.97 25.49
CA ASP A 32 -5.75 -1.17 26.48
C ASP A 32 -6.23 -1.47 27.91
N ASP A 33 -5.40 -1.13 28.91
CA ASP A 33 -5.69 -1.38 30.34
C ASP A 33 -6.93 -0.65 30.84
N ASN A 34 -7.26 0.51 30.30
CA ASN A 34 -8.46 1.25 30.68
C ASN A 34 -9.72 0.54 30.18
N THR A 35 -9.66 -0.02 28.97
CA THR A 35 -10.73 -0.88 28.45
C THR A 35 -10.92 -2.12 29.33
N LEU A 36 -9.86 -2.78 29.77
CA LEU A 36 -9.97 -3.93 30.67
C LEU A 36 -10.64 -3.57 32.01
N LYS A 37 -10.31 -2.40 32.57
CA LYS A 37 -10.96 -1.89 33.78
C LYS A 37 -12.44 -1.58 33.54
N ARG A 38 -12.77 -0.96 32.41
CA ARG A 38 -14.18 -0.70 32.03
C ARG A 38 -14.95 -2.00 31.87
N TRP A 39 -14.41 -3.00 31.17
CA TRP A 39 -15.04 -4.32 31.00
C TRP A 39 -15.34 -5.02 32.31
N ALA A 40 -14.43 -4.97 33.28
CA ALA A 40 -14.64 -5.54 34.61
C ALA A 40 -15.74 -4.83 35.41
N ALA A 41 -16.02 -3.55 35.10
CA ALA A 41 -17.03 -2.74 35.76
C ALA A 41 -18.41 -2.79 35.08
N LEU A 42 -18.53 -3.39 33.91
CA LEU A 42 -19.81 -3.55 33.19
C LEU A 42 -20.78 -4.49 33.97
N ASN A 43 -22.05 -4.41 33.63
CA ASN A 43 -23.08 -5.30 34.20
C ASN A 43 -23.91 -5.93 33.06
N PRO A 44 -23.74 -7.23 32.75
CA PRO A 44 -22.74 -8.14 33.33
C PRO A 44 -21.31 -7.78 32.94
N PRO A 45 -20.31 -8.14 33.76
CA PRO A 45 -18.91 -7.87 33.43
C PRO A 45 -18.44 -8.71 32.23
N VAL A 46 -17.57 -8.14 31.39
CA VAL A 46 -16.92 -8.85 30.31
C VAL A 46 -15.64 -9.50 30.86
N ASP A 47 -15.58 -10.83 30.83
CA ASP A 47 -14.38 -11.56 31.25
C ASP A 47 -13.29 -11.46 30.13
N SER A 48 -12.34 -10.57 30.33
CA SER A 48 -11.26 -10.36 29.37
C SER A 48 -10.45 -11.62 29.07
N LYS A 49 -10.37 -12.59 29.98
CA LYS A 49 -9.62 -13.85 29.75
C LYS A 49 -10.27 -14.74 28.70
N LEU A 50 -11.58 -14.60 28.48
CA LEU A 50 -12.31 -15.36 27.46
C LEU A 50 -12.18 -14.73 26.06
N PHE A 51 -11.92 -13.43 25.98
CA PHE A 51 -12.01 -12.66 24.74
C PHE A 51 -10.69 -12.06 24.29
N THR A 52 -9.61 -12.24 25.08
CA THR A 52 -8.31 -11.68 24.75
C THR A 52 -7.18 -12.63 25.08
N TYR A 53 -6.06 -12.47 24.38
CA TYR A 53 -4.77 -13.12 24.71
C TYR A 53 -3.64 -12.11 24.62
N VAL A 54 -2.43 -12.49 25.05
CA VAL A 54 -1.23 -11.64 24.94
C VAL A 54 -0.41 -12.15 23.77
N GLN A 55 -0.06 -11.27 22.85
CA GLN A 55 0.83 -11.49 21.74
C GLN A 55 1.86 -10.36 21.71
N ASP A 56 3.13 -10.67 21.63
CA ASP A 56 4.25 -9.71 21.55
C ASP A 56 4.19 -8.61 22.64
N GLY A 57 3.81 -9.01 23.85
CA GLY A 57 3.65 -8.10 24.99
C GLY A 57 2.37 -7.26 24.99
N GLN A 58 1.61 -7.29 23.93
CA GLN A 58 0.34 -6.56 23.79
C GLN A 58 -0.86 -7.49 24.01
N ARG A 59 -1.91 -6.97 24.63
CA ARG A 59 -3.18 -7.70 24.75
C ARG A 59 -4.03 -7.40 23.52
N VAL A 60 -4.49 -8.48 22.85
CA VAL A 60 -5.30 -8.40 21.63
C VAL A 60 -6.59 -9.20 21.76
N ILE A 61 -7.60 -8.83 20.99
CA ILE A 61 -8.87 -9.59 20.93
C ILE A 61 -8.61 -10.97 20.32
N ALA A 62 -9.10 -12.02 20.98
CA ALA A 62 -9.05 -13.39 20.47
C ALA A 62 -10.14 -13.57 19.39
N LEU A 63 -9.73 -13.53 18.14
CA LEU A 63 -10.61 -13.83 17.02
C LEU A 63 -11.00 -15.32 17.05
N ASN A 64 -12.20 -15.63 16.57
CA ASN A 64 -12.65 -17.03 16.46
C ASN A 64 -11.93 -17.76 15.28
N SER A 65 -12.25 -19.04 15.06
CA SER A 65 -11.66 -19.86 14.00
C SER A 65 -11.95 -19.37 12.56
N ARG A 66 -12.77 -18.37 12.39
CA ARG A 66 -13.02 -17.68 11.11
C ARG A 66 -12.43 -16.26 11.11
N HIS A 67 -11.49 -15.99 11.99
CA HIS A 67 -10.84 -14.69 12.18
C HIS A 67 -11.82 -13.53 12.42
N VAL A 68 -12.96 -13.81 13.07
CA VAL A 68 -13.99 -12.81 13.39
C VAL A 68 -13.93 -12.46 14.86
N CYS A 69 -14.07 -11.17 15.17
CA CYS A 69 -14.18 -10.66 16.53
C CYS A 69 -15.38 -11.29 17.26
N PRO A 70 -15.22 -11.80 18.50
CA PRO A 70 -16.30 -12.45 19.25
C PRO A 70 -17.45 -11.51 19.65
N PHE A 71 -17.26 -10.21 19.49
CA PHE A 71 -18.28 -9.18 19.74
C PHE A 71 -19.04 -8.76 18.47
N LEU A 72 -18.67 -9.27 17.29
CA LEU A 72 -19.40 -8.99 16.05
C LEU A 72 -20.66 -9.85 15.97
N GLU A 73 -21.81 -9.20 15.93
CA GLU A 73 -23.11 -9.86 15.79
C GLU A 73 -23.44 -10.18 14.32
N LYS A 74 -24.44 -11.03 14.10
CA LYS A 74 -24.90 -11.42 12.75
C LYS A 74 -25.37 -10.25 11.89
N ASN A 75 -25.83 -9.17 12.52
CA ASN A 75 -26.23 -7.93 11.87
C ASN A 75 -25.04 -7.00 11.57
N LYS A 76 -23.81 -7.50 11.71
CA LYS A 76 -22.55 -6.75 11.55
C LYS A 76 -22.34 -5.59 12.52
N LEU A 77 -23.07 -5.53 13.62
CA LEU A 77 -22.87 -4.54 14.68
C LEU A 77 -22.10 -5.14 15.86
N CYS A 78 -21.41 -4.30 16.61
CA CYS A 78 -20.67 -4.70 17.81
C CYS A 78 -21.62 -4.87 19.00
N ARG A 79 -21.63 -6.07 19.62
CA ARG A 79 -22.43 -6.35 20.80
C ARG A 79 -22.10 -5.43 21.97
N LEU A 80 -20.82 -5.11 22.18
CA LEU A 80 -20.43 -4.19 23.26
C LEU A 80 -21.06 -2.82 23.09
N VAL A 81 -21.12 -2.30 21.86
CA VAL A 81 -21.78 -1.03 21.56
C VAL A 81 -23.29 -1.13 21.79
N LEU A 82 -23.91 -2.22 21.32
CA LEU A 82 -25.36 -2.41 21.46
C LEU A 82 -25.82 -2.54 22.91
N GLU A 83 -25.04 -3.21 23.77
CA GLU A 83 -25.39 -3.48 25.14
C GLU A 83 -24.92 -2.41 26.13
N HIS A 84 -23.79 -1.77 25.86
CA HIS A 84 -23.08 -0.92 26.80
C HIS A 84 -22.67 0.47 26.28
N GLY A 85 -22.92 0.73 24.99
CA GLY A 85 -22.53 1.99 24.33
C GLY A 85 -21.09 2.01 23.80
N GLU A 86 -20.75 3.10 23.11
CA GLU A 86 -19.45 3.25 22.41
C GLU A 86 -18.26 3.26 23.36
N ASP A 87 -18.44 3.69 24.60
CA ASP A 87 -17.37 3.70 25.61
C ASP A 87 -16.91 2.28 26.02
N ALA A 88 -17.68 1.24 25.69
CA ALA A 88 -17.35 -0.14 26.04
C ALA A 88 -16.31 -0.79 25.11
N ILE A 89 -16.06 -0.26 23.94
CA ILE A 89 -15.06 -0.81 23.00
C ILE A 89 -13.65 -0.34 23.35
N SER A 90 -12.63 -1.02 22.82
CA SER A 90 -11.23 -0.64 23.04
C SER A 90 -10.92 0.74 22.45
N GLU A 91 -9.88 1.41 22.94
CA GLU A 91 -9.42 2.68 22.41
C GLU A 91 -9.12 2.56 20.91
N THR A 92 -8.45 1.48 20.48
CA THR A 92 -8.22 1.15 19.07
C THR A 92 -9.51 1.17 18.26
N CYS A 93 -10.59 0.52 18.76
CA CYS A 93 -11.89 0.51 18.08
C CYS A 93 -12.56 1.89 18.04
N GLN A 94 -12.34 2.72 19.07
CA GLN A 94 -12.93 4.07 19.16
C GLN A 94 -12.28 5.05 18.20
N VAL A 95 -10.94 4.98 18.07
CA VAL A 95 -10.19 5.93 17.24
C VAL A 95 -10.17 5.52 15.77
N PHE A 96 -10.15 4.22 15.47
CA PHE A 96 -10.06 3.72 14.10
C PHE A 96 -11.14 4.32 13.18
N PRO A 97 -10.82 4.75 11.99
CA PRO A 97 -9.54 4.78 11.28
C PRO A 97 -8.75 6.09 11.42
N ARG A 98 -8.93 6.80 12.51
CA ARG A 98 -8.22 8.06 12.78
C ARG A 98 -6.85 7.76 13.34
N GLU A 99 -5.90 8.48 12.84
CA GLU A 99 -4.51 8.47 13.28
C GLU A 99 -4.09 9.88 13.66
N THR A 100 -3.20 10.02 14.62
CA THR A 100 -2.72 11.33 15.09
C THR A 100 -1.23 11.26 15.36
N HIS A 101 -0.47 12.16 14.74
CA HIS A 101 0.95 12.35 14.95
C HIS A 101 1.20 13.63 15.74
N SER A 102 2.00 13.53 16.78
CA SER A 102 2.34 14.67 17.65
C SER A 102 3.70 15.24 17.27
N PHE A 103 3.74 16.52 16.94
CA PHE A 103 4.94 17.30 16.70
C PHE A 103 5.20 18.24 17.88
N ALA A 104 6.32 18.95 17.85
CA ALA A 104 6.75 19.79 18.98
C ALA A 104 5.75 20.92 19.34
N ASP A 105 5.01 21.44 18.35
CA ASP A 105 4.14 22.63 18.49
C ASP A 105 2.69 22.39 18.06
N HIS A 106 2.38 21.28 17.37
CA HIS A 106 1.05 20.93 16.89
C HIS A 106 0.86 19.41 16.83
N GLU A 107 -0.35 19.00 16.50
CA GLU A 107 -0.71 17.64 16.14
C GLU A 107 -1.23 17.63 14.71
N GLU A 108 -1.03 16.52 13.99
CA GLU A 108 -1.64 16.28 12.71
C GLU A 108 -2.49 15.01 12.76
N ALA A 109 -3.69 15.06 12.23
CA ALA A 109 -4.58 13.92 12.18
C ALA A 109 -4.91 13.56 10.73
N SER A 110 -4.98 12.25 10.46
CA SER A 110 -5.28 11.66 9.16
C SER A 110 -6.30 10.52 9.28
N LEU A 111 -6.66 9.92 8.17
CA LEU A 111 -7.50 8.72 8.10
C LEU A 111 -6.74 7.60 7.39
N MET A 112 -6.70 6.42 8.01
CA MET A 112 -5.99 5.26 7.49
C MET A 112 -6.69 4.65 6.27
N PRO A 113 -5.96 4.32 5.19
CA PRO A 113 -6.51 3.72 3.96
C PRO A 113 -7.03 2.30 4.13
N CYS A 114 -6.70 1.65 5.21
CA CYS A 114 -7.18 0.31 5.57
C CYS A 114 -8.67 0.26 6.00
N CYS A 115 -9.41 1.37 5.85
CA CYS A 115 -10.84 1.48 6.07
C CYS A 115 -11.61 1.75 4.76
N PRO A 116 -12.55 0.88 4.35
CA PRO A 116 -13.28 1.07 3.09
C PRO A 116 -14.09 2.38 3.04
N ALA A 117 -14.60 2.86 4.17
CA ALA A 117 -15.33 4.13 4.22
C ALA A 117 -14.42 5.36 4.00
N VAL A 118 -13.12 5.23 4.24
CA VAL A 118 -12.12 6.27 3.90
C VAL A 118 -11.89 6.28 2.39
N ILE A 119 -11.72 5.10 1.78
CA ILE A 119 -11.58 4.97 0.33
C ILE A 119 -12.83 5.51 -0.39
N ASP A 120 -14.03 5.15 0.09
CA ASP A 120 -15.30 5.69 -0.44
C ASP A 120 -15.37 7.21 -0.31
N LEU A 121 -14.87 7.77 0.78
CA LEU A 121 -14.82 9.22 1.00
C LEU A 121 -13.89 9.92 0.00
N TRP A 122 -12.72 9.37 -0.28
CA TRP A 122 -11.80 9.91 -1.28
C TRP A 122 -12.34 9.77 -2.71
N ALA A 123 -12.93 8.62 -3.04
CA ALA A 123 -13.53 8.38 -4.35
C ALA A 123 -14.73 9.31 -4.65
N ALA A 124 -15.44 9.75 -3.61
CA ALA A 124 -16.56 10.67 -3.75
C ALA A 124 -16.17 12.16 -3.97
N GLN A 125 -14.89 12.49 -3.90
CA GLN A 125 -14.37 13.86 -4.08
C GLN A 125 -14.26 14.23 -5.57
N ASP A 126 -15.35 14.12 -6.33
CA ASP A 126 -15.47 14.41 -7.77
C ASP A 126 -14.43 15.42 -8.30
N ALA A 127 -13.34 14.94 -8.90
CA ALA A 127 -12.32 15.72 -9.59
C ALA A 127 -11.67 16.90 -8.79
N THR A 128 -12.05 17.11 -7.53
CA THR A 128 -11.44 18.14 -6.68
C THR A 128 -10.31 17.48 -5.87
N PRO A 129 -9.04 17.87 -6.07
CA PRO A 129 -7.94 17.33 -5.29
C PRO A 129 -8.17 17.54 -3.78
N LEU A 130 -7.77 16.56 -2.96
CA LEU A 130 -7.76 16.71 -1.51
C LEU A 130 -6.89 17.89 -1.10
N THR A 131 -7.30 18.57 -0.05
CA THR A 131 -6.54 19.70 0.51
C THR A 131 -5.93 19.31 1.84
N PHE A 132 -4.62 19.44 1.93
CA PHE A 132 -3.86 19.14 3.14
C PHE A 132 -3.41 20.45 3.84
N PRO A 133 -3.40 20.47 5.18
CA PRO A 133 -2.94 21.65 5.89
C PRO A 133 -1.42 21.82 5.72
N HIS A 134 -0.99 23.07 5.55
CA HIS A 134 0.41 23.44 5.56
C HIS A 134 0.72 24.13 6.90
N PRO A 135 1.40 23.46 7.83
CA PRO A 135 1.81 24.10 9.07
C PRO A 135 2.77 25.24 8.75
N ASN A 136 2.57 26.40 9.40
CA ASN A 136 3.45 27.55 9.22
C ASN A 136 4.76 27.36 9.98
N ILE A 137 5.49 26.29 9.63
CA ILE A 137 6.74 25.89 10.28
C ILE A 137 7.89 26.15 9.31
N ASP A 138 8.94 26.82 9.82
CA ASP A 138 10.16 27.04 9.06
C ASP A 138 11.08 25.82 9.12
N SER A 139 10.61 24.70 8.55
CA SER A 139 11.30 23.41 8.54
C SER A 139 11.42 22.85 7.12
N ILE A 140 12.62 22.41 6.76
CA ILE A 140 12.91 21.79 5.45
C ILE A 140 12.10 20.49 5.25
N PRO A 141 11.99 19.55 6.21
CA PRO A 141 11.18 18.36 6.06
C PRO A 141 9.70 18.65 5.74
N PHE A 142 9.06 19.57 6.45
CA PHE A 142 7.67 19.98 6.15
C PHE A 142 7.52 20.59 4.77
N PHE A 143 8.53 21.35 4.33
CA PHE A 143 8.54 21.94 3.00
C PHE A 143 8.68 20.88 1.91
N ILE A 144 9.54 19.86 2.12
CA ILE A 144 9.68 18.72 1.21
C ILE A 144 8.36 17.94 1.14
N ARG A 145 7.74 17.59 2.28
CA ARG A 145 6.47 16.85 2.31
C ARG A 145 5.38 17.59 1.53
N SER A 146 5.25 18.88 1.74
CA SER A 146 4.29 19.72 1.00
C SER A 146 4.55 19.67 -0.50
N ALA A 147 5.82 19.78 -0.93
CA ALA A 147 6.19 19.71 -2.34
C ALA A 147 5.87 18.33 -2.96
N VAL A 148 6.07 17.23 -2.23
CA VAL A 148 5.70 15.88 -2.69
C VAL A 148 4.18 15.75 -2.85
N ILE A 149 3.39 16.19 -1.85
CA ILE A 149 1.92 16.17 -1.91
C ILE A 149 1.42 16.97 -3.12
N ASP A 150 1.92 18.21 -3.28
CA ASP A 150 1.54 19.07 -4.39
C ASP A 150 1.88 18.43 -5.75
N THR A 151 3.04 17.79 -5.85
CA THR A 151 3.46 17.09 -7.07
C THR A 151 2.52 15.92 -7.41
N ILE A 152 2.19 15.09 -6.42
CA ILE A 152 1.26 13.95 -6.60
C ILE A 152 -0.11 14.41 -7.09
N LEU A 153 -0.62 15.51 -6.52
CA LEU A 153 -1.97 16.00 -6.82
C LEU A 153 -2.05 16.80 -8.11
N GLN A 154 -0.99 17.50 -8.52
CA GLN A 154 -1.03 18.47 -9.63
C GLN A 154 -0.50 17.90 -10.95
N GLN A 155 0.48 16.99 -10.94
CA GLN A 155 1.03 16.41 -12.18
C GLN A 155 0.15 15.26 -12.68
N THR A 156 -0.96 15.59 -13.33
CA THR A 156 -1.95 14.60 -13.82
C THR A 156 -1.61 13.98 -15.17
N ASP A 157 -0.58 14.46 -15.83
CA ASP A 157 -0.05 13.98 -17.11
C ASP A 157 0.99 12.86 -16.96
N ARG A 158 1.38 12.53 -15.72
CA ARG A 158 2.31 11.45 -15.38
C ARG A 158 1.63 10.42 -14.48
N LEU A 159 2.12 9.19 -14.54
CA LEU A 159 1.60 8.10 -13.73
C LEU A 159 2.02 8.26 -12.25
N PRO A 160 1.18 7.87 -11.30
CA PRO A 160 1.50 7.97 -9.88
C PRO A 160 2.85 7.36 -9.51
N GLU A 161 3.19 6.19 -10.05
CA GLU A 161 4.47 5.51 -9.84
C GLU A 161 5.67 6.29 -10.40
N GLN A 162 5.52 6.95 -11.55
CA GLN A 162 6.56 7.82 -12.09
C GLN A 162 6.80 9.02 -11.19
N ILE A 163 5.73 9.61 -10.67
CA ILE A 163 5.81 10.74 -9.75
C ILE A 163 6.50 10.34 -8.44
N LEU A 164 6.16 9.18 -7.86
CA LEU A 164 6.82 8.69 -6.65
C LEU A 164 8.32 8.47 -6.88
N SER A 165 8.69 7.82 -8.00
CA SER A 165 10.09 7.60 -8.37
C SER A 165 10.85 8.92 -8.56
N ALA A 166 10.21 9.91 -9.18
CA ALA A 166 10.79 11.24 -9.36
C ALA A 166 10.96 11.97 -8.02
N CYS A 167 9.95 11.94 -7.14
CA CYS A 167 10.05 12.53 -5.80
C CYS A 167 11.14 11.85 -4.96
N PHE A 168 11.27 10.53 -5.05
CA PHE A 168 12.34 9.79 -4.38
C PHE A 168 13.72 10.27 -4.84
N TYR A 169 13.94 10.42 -6.15
CA TYR A 169 15.19 10.96 -6.69
C TYR A 169 15.48 12.37 -6.16
N MET A 170 14.47 13.26 -6.17
CA MET A 170 14.65 14.63 -5.68
C MET A 170 15.01 14.68 -4.19
N ILE A 171 14.40 13.82 -3.37
CA ILE A 171 14.73 13.72 -1.94
C ILE A 171 16.14 13.14 -1.76
N GLN A 172 16.59 12.19 -2.59
CA GLN A 172 17.99 11.71 -2.57
C GLN A 172 18.98 12.84 -2.85
N GLU A 173 18.72 13.69 -3.86
CA GLU A 173 19.57 14.85 -4.16
C GLU A 173 19.62 15.83 -3.00
N ILE A 174 18.47 16.06 -2.33
CA ILE A 174 18.41 16.91 -1.13
C ILE A 174 19.19 16.27 0.02
N HIS A 175 19.05 14.95 0.23
CA HIS A 175 19.75 14.20 1.28
C HIS A 175 21.28 14.26 1.14
N ARG A 176 21.78 14.20 -0.09
CA ARG A 176 23.23 14.31 -0.38
C ARG A 176 23.81 15.67 0.02
N LYS A 177 22.96 16.69 0.18
CA LYS A 177 23.38 18.05 0.53
C LYS A 177 23.45 18.24 2.03
N LYS A 178 24.62 18.56 2.60
CA LYS A 178 24.83 18.70 4.04
C LYS A 178 23.89 19.70 4.74
N LYS A 179 23.49 20.78 4.04
CA LYS A 179 22.60 21.83 4.54
C LYS A 179 21.71 22.30 3.38
N PRO A 180 20.62 21.62 3.08
CA PRO A 180 19.69 22.09 2.08
C PRO A 180 19.00 23.38 2.52
N THR A 181 18.76 24.31 1.59
CA THR A 181 17.97 25.52 1.77
C THR A 181 16.62 25.34 1.10
N LYS A 182 15.61 26.13 1.49
CA LYS A 182 14.31 26.12 0.82
C LYS A 182 14.40 26.40 -0.67
N ASP A 183 15.26 27.35 -1.08
CA ASP A 183 15.49 27.65 -2.49
C ASP A 183 16.02 26.42 -3.23
N PHE A 184 16.98 25.69 -2.64
CA PHE A 184 17.49 24.45 -3.24
C PHE A 184 16.42 23.37 -3.36
N VAL A 185 15.58 23.20 -2.33
CA VAL A 185 14.44 22.27 -2.39
C VAL A 185 13.46 22.70 -3.48
N SER A 186 13.12 24.00 -3.57
CA SER A 186 12.28 24.52 -4.64
C SER A 186 12.85 24.29 -6.04
N ASP A 187 14.17 24.42 -6.19
CA ASP A 187 14.84 24.12 -7.46
C ASP A 187 14.74 22.64 -7.82
N CYS A 188 14.92 21.73 -6.83
CA CYS A 188 14.72 20.28 -7.02
C CYS A 188 13.29 19.97 -7.47
N PHE A 189 12.29 20.56 -6.85
CA PHE A 189 10.87 20.36 -7.18
C PHE A 189 10.35 21.33 -8.26
N SER A 190 11.23 21.91 -9.06
CA SER A 190 10.84 22.77 -10.18
C SER A 190 10.36 21.96 -11.39
N GLU A 191 9.47 22.52 -12.21
CA GLU A 191 9.02 21.94 -13.48
C GLU A 191 10.21 21.54 -14.36
N LYS A 192 11.23 22.37 -14.43
CA LYS A 192 12.45 22.08 -15.21
C LYS A 192 13.16 20.82 -14.74
N SER A 193 13.30 20.62 -13.42
CA SER A 193 13.97 19.45 -12.85
C SER A 193 13.16 18.19 -13.12
N PHE A 194 11.84 18.26 -12.98
CA PHE A 194 10.95 17.15 -13.31
C PHE A 194 10.98 16.80 -14.80
N CYS A 195 10.92 17.76 -15.72
CA CYS A 195 11.01 17.49 -17.15
C CYS A 195 12.33 16.74 -17.49
N GLN A 196 13.47 17.21 -16.98
CA GLN A 196 14.75 16.56 -17.22
C GLN A 196 14.81 15.11 -16.67
N LEU A 197 14.19 14.87 -15.53
CA LEU A 197 14.14 13.54 -14.93
C LEU A 197 13.18 12.62 -15.70
N TYR A 198 12.02 13.11 -16.09
CA TYR A 198 11.06 12.34 -16.87
C TYR A 198 11.58 11.97 -18.25
N ASP A 199 12.31 12.89 -18.93
CA ASP A 199 12.99 12.57 -20.18
C ASP A 199 13.98 11.40 -19.99
N ALA A 200 14.74 11.41 -18.89
CA ALA A 200 15.67 10.31 -18.57
C ALA A 200 14.94 9.01 -18.18
N MET A 201 13.77 9.10 -17.54
CA MET A 201 12.94 7.94 -17.21
C MET A 201 12.34 7.32 -18.48
N ASP A 202 11.82 8.14 -19.38
CA ASP A 202 11.24 7.68 -20.65
C ASP A 202 12.29 6.97 -21.54
N ASP A 203 13.60 7.33 -21.41
CA ASP A 203 14.72 6.68 -22.10
C ASP A 203 15.10 5.31 -21.51
N LEU A 204 14.73 5.01 -20.24
CA LEU A 204 15.12 3.75 -19.60
C LEU A 204 14.28 2.56 -20.06
N SER A 205 13.01 2.75 -20.33
CA SER A 205 12.04 1.73 -20.80
C SER A 205 12.32 0.32 -20.25
N PRO A 206 12.10 0.07 -18.96
CA PRO A 206 12.31 -1.27 -18.39
C PRO A 206 11.42 -2.28 -19.10
N ASP A 207 11.90 -3.52 -19.20
CA ASP A 207 11.12 -4.59 -19.80
C ASP A 207 9.86 -4.84 -18.98
N CYS A 208 8.73 -4.97 -19.67
CA CYS A 208 7.44 -5.22 -19.02
C CYS A 208 7.42 -6.57 -18.28
N ILE A 209 8.11 -7.57 -18.81
CA ILE A 209 8.22 -8.91 -18.23
C ILE A 209 8.97 -8.83 -16.91
N ASP A 210 10.16 -8.21 -16.92
CA ASP A 210 10.97 -8.02 -15.73
C ASP A 210 10.20 -7.26 -14.65
N SER A 211 9.48 -6.21 -15.03
CA SER A 211 8.66 -5.43 -14.09
C SER A 211 7.53 -6.27 -13.46
N VAL A 212 6.85 -7.10 -14.24
CA VAL A 212 5.77 -7.96 -13.73
C VAL A 212 6.33 -9.06 -12.85
N LEU A 213 7.45 -9.68 -13.20
CA LEU A 213 8.12 -10.70 -12.39
C LEU A 213 8.51 -10.13 -11.03
N GLU A 214 9.19 -9.00 -11.01
CA GLU A 214 9.61 -8.35 -9.77
C GLU A 214 8.43 -7.93 -8.89
N CYS A 215 7.38 -7.39 -9.49
CA CYS A 215 6.15 -7.04 -8.73
C CYS A 215 5.41 -8.29 -8.20
N ASN A 216 5.44 -9.43 -8.91
CA ASN A 216 4.91 -10.70 -8.42
C ASN A 216 5.71 -11.20 -7.20
N GLU A 217 7.05 -11.20 -7.27
CA GLU A 217 7.90 -11.59 -6.14
C GLU A 217 7.63 -10.73 -4.92
N LEU A 218 7.56 -9.42 -5.10
CA LEU A 218 7.21 -8.48 -4.03
C LEU A 218 5.84 -8.78 -3.40
N LEU A 219 4.82 -9.03 -4.21
CA LEU A 219 3.48 -9.37 -3.72
C LEU A 219 3.48 -10.69 -2.94
N LEU A 220 4.16 -11.70 -3.44
CA LEU A 220 4.29 -13.00 -2.78
C LEU A 220 5.01 -12.86 -1.43
N ASP A 221 6.12 -12.14 -1.38
CA ASP A 221 6.89 -11.91 -0.16
C ASP A 221 6.08 -11.17 0.91
N LEU A 222 5.44 -10.05 0.57
CA LEU A 222 4.57 -9.29 1.47
C LEU A 222 3.37 -10.12 1.99
N SER A 223 2.94 -11.14 1.24
CA SER A 223 1.80 -11.99 1.60
C SER A 223 2.14 -13.14 2.55
N VAL A 224 3.42 -13.54 2.69
CA VAL A 224 3.87 -14.75 3.38
C VAL A 224 3.31 -14.89 4.80
N ASN A 225 3.36 -13.84 5.60
CA ASN A 225 2.90 -13.88 6.99
C ASN A 225 1.38 -14.02 7.07
N TYR A 226 0.64 -13.40 6.17
CA TYR A 226 -0.82 -13.47 6.11
C TYR A 226 -1.30 -14.85 5.64
N GLN A 227 -0.60 -15.45 4.70
CA GLN A 227 -0.84 -16.83 4.27
C GLN A 227 -0.60 -17.82 5.43
N LYS A 228 0.50 -17.68 6.18
CA LYS A 228 0.80 -18.52 7.36
C LYS A 228 -0.27 -18.40 8.43
N GLU A 229 -0.76 -17.21 8.69
CA GLU A 229 -1.82 -16.94 9.66
C GLU A 229 -3.24 -17.23 9.11
N GLN A 230 -3.35 -17.62 7.85
CA GLN A 230 -4.60 -17.90 7.14
C GLN A 230 -5.57 -16.70 7.10
N LEU A 231 -5.03 -15.49 7.04
CA LEU A 231 -5.80 -14.25 6.94
C LEU A 231 -6.09 -13.92 5.47
N TYR A 232 -7.24 -13.32 5.21
CA TYR A 232 -7.70 -12.91 3.87
C TYR A 232 -7.64 -14.01 2.80
N GLN A 233 -7.77 -15.28 3.18
CA GLN A 233 -7.58 -16.42 2.28
C GLN A 233 -8.45 -16.39 1.04
N GLU A 234 -9.72 -15.96 1.16
CA GLU A 234 -10.64 -15.88 0.02
C GLU A 234 -10.16 -14.88 -1.05
N TRP A 235 -9.43 -13.85 -0.63
CA TRP A 235 -8.86 -12.85 -1.52
C TRP A 235 -7.43 -13.20 -1.94
N LEU A 236 -6.60 -13.61 -0.98
CA LEU A 236 -5.15 -13.76 -1.14
C LEU A 236 -4.77 -15.05 -1.87
N THR A 237 -5.43 -16.18 -1.59
CA THR A 237 -5.07 -17.47 -2.17
C THR A 237 -5.19 -17.49 -3.71
N PRO A 238 -6.30 -17.06 -4.34
CA PRO A 238 -6.36 -17.04 -5.81
C PRO A 238 -5.35 -16.06 -6.41
N LEU A 239 -5.10 -14.93 -5.74
CA LEU A 239 -4.17 -13.91 -6.21
C LEU A 239 -2.71 -14.40 -6.22
N THR A 240 -2.27 -15.05 -5.13
CA THR A 240 -0.90 -15.58 -5.03
C THR A 240 -0.68 -16.76 -5.96
N GLN A 241 -1.67 -17.65 -6.11
CA GLN A 241 -1.61 -18.73 -7.10
C GLN A 241 -1.49 -18.21 -8.53
N GLN A 242 -2.20 -17.14 -8.86
CA GLN A 242 -2.10 -16.52 -10.19
C GLN A 242 -0.73 -15.84 -10.38
N ALA A 243 -0.18 -15.16 -9.36
CA ALA A 243 1.15 -14.58 -9.40
C ALA A 243 2.23 -15.66 -9.62
N GLU A 244 2.17 -16.76 -8.87
CA GLU A 244 3.08 -17.91 -9.02
C GLU A 244 2.99 -18.50 -10.44
N THR A 245 1.77 -18.75 -10.93
CA THR A 245 1.54 -19.32 -12.28
C THR A 245 2.08 -18.38 -13.37
N LEU A 246 1.85 -17.07 -13.24
CA LEU A 246 2.33 -16.09 -14.22
C LEU A 246 3.87 -16.03 -14.18
N SER A 247 4.48 -16.04 -12.99
CA SER A 247 5.94 -16.05 -12.85
C SER A 247 6.56 -17.33 -13.44
N GLU A 248 5.95 -18.50 -13.22
CA GLU A 248 6.40 -19.76 -13.84
C GLU A 248 6.32 -19.72 -15.38
N LEU A 249 5.28 -19.07 -15.94
CA LEU A 249 5.11 -18.91 -17.38
C LEU A 249 6.06 -17.90 -18.00
N LEU A 250 6.53 -16.90 -17.24
CA LEU A 250 7.43 -15.85 -17.72
C LEU A 250 8.92 -16.16 -17.48
N THR A 251 9.22 -17.11 -16.60
CA THR A 251 10.61 -17.51 -16.33
C THR A 251 11.14 -18.33 -17.50
N GLU A 252 12.24 -17.87 -18.10
CA GLU A 252 12.90 -18.61 -19.19
C GLU A 252 13.30 -20.01 -18.75
N PRO A 253 13.10 -21.02 -19.59
CA PRO A 253 13.65 -22.36 -19.34
C PRO A 253 15.19 -22.28 -19.23
N GLU A 254 15.79 -22.94 -18.25
CA GLU A 254 17.24 -22.95 -17.97
C GLU A 254 18.07 -23.60 -19.12
N ASP A 255 18.00 -23.12 -20.33
CA ASP A 255 18.86 -23.59 -21.40
C ASP A 255 19.52 -22.41 -22.14
N GLU A 256 20.83 -22.22 -21.89
CA GLU A 256 21.70 -21.20 -22.50
C GLU A 256 21.81 -21.33 -24.05
N THR A 257 21.09 -22.22 -24.70
CA THR A 257 21.25 -22.51 -26.12
C THR A 257 20.00 -22.22 -26.96
N SER A 258 19.24 -21.19 -26.66
CA SER A 258 18.13 -20.77 -27.49
C SER A 258 18.63 -20.18 -28.83
N ASP A 259 18.92 -21.05 -29.78
CA ASP A 259 19.11 -20.69 -31.18
C ASP A 259 17.71 -20.56 -31.82
N PRO A 260 17.23 -19.34 -32.12
CA PRO A 260 15.88 -19.11 -32.65
C PRO A 260 15.64 -19.74 -34.02
N SER A 261 16.66 -20.30 -34.64
CA SER A 261 16.55 -21.04 -35.91
C SER A 261 16.12 -22.49 -35.73
N LYS A 262 16.06 -23.03 -34.50
CA LYS A 262 15.71 -24.42 -34.22
C LYS A 262 14.21 -24.63 -34.02
N PRO A 263 13.70 -25.83 -34.42
CA PRO A 263 12.31 -26.20 -34.10
C PRO A 263 12.04 -26.17 -32.59
N TYR A 264 10.90 -25.68 -32.17
CA TYR A 264 10.48 -25.63 -30.75
C TYR A 264 10.51 -26.99 -30.07
N GLU A 265 10.27 -28.09 -30.79
CA GLU A 265 10.39 -29.46 -30.25
C GLU A 265 11.83 -29.80 -29.83
N GLU A 266 12.84 -29.31 -30.55
CA GLU A 266 14.26 -29.52 -30.21
C GLU A 266 14.64 -28.67 -28.98
N ILE A 267 14.17 -27.44 -28.90
CA ILE A 267 14.39 -26.54 -27.76
C ILE A 267 13.75 -27.13 -26.51
N ALA A 268 12.46 -27.49 -26.54
CA ALA A 268 11.75 -28.09 -25.41
C ALA A 268 12.42 -29.39 -24.93
N SER A 269 12.84 -30.23 -25.88
CA SER A 269 13.53 -31.50 -25.54
C SER A 269 14.88 -31.27 -24.85
N ARG A 270 15.64 -30.24 -25.24
CA ARG A 270 16.93 -29.91 -24.62
C ARG A 270 16.76 -29.32 -23.25
N ALA A 271 15.80 -28.43 -23.07
CA ALA A 271 15.45 -27.83 -21.77
C ALA A 271 14.75 -28.83 -20.83
N GLY A 272 14.42 -30.06 -21.32
CA GLY A 272 13.73 -31.07 -20.52
C GLY A 272 12.30 -30.70 -20.12
N ILE A 273 11.68 -29.77 -20.85
CA ILE A 273 10.31 -29.28 -20.62
C ILE A 273 9.34 -29.83 -21.67
N ALA A 274 8.05 -29.86 -21.35
CA ALA A 274 7.03 -30.22 -22.33
C ALA A 274 6.88 -29.10 -23.39
N LEU A 275 6.73 -29.47 -24.67
CA LEU A 275 6.50 -28.51 -25.76
C LEU A 275 5.33 -27.58 -25.46
N SER A 276 4.25 -28.09 -24.81
CA SER A 276 3.10 -27.29 -24.40
C SER A 276 3.49 -26.13 -23.45
N ASN A 277 4.44 -26.38 -22.54
CA ASN A 277 4.89 -25.37 -21.59
C ASN A 277 5.73 -24.29 -22.30
N LEU A 278 6.62 -24.71 -23.21
CA LEU A 278 7.37 -23.76 -24.03
C LEU A 278 6.46 -22.87 -24.88
N LEU A 279 5.42 -23.46 -25.51
CA LEU A 279 4.47 -22.69 -26.31
C LEU A 279 3.62 -21.75 -25.43
N ALA A 280 3.24 -22.17 -24.22
CA ALA A 280 2.53 -21.32 -23.27
C ALA A 280 3.41 -20.15 -22.80
N HIS A 281 4.68 -20.38 -22.52
CA HIS A 281 5.66 -19.35 -22.18
C HIS A 281 5.76 -18.30 -23.29
N LEU A 282 6.07 -18.71 -24.54
CA LEU A 282 6.22 -17.79 -25.66
C LEU A 282 4.93 -16.99 -25.95
N GLN A 283 3.75 -17.62 -25.82
CA GLN A 283 2.49 -16.92 -25.98
C GLN A 283 2.27 -15.90 -24.87
N THR A 284 2.59 -16.24 -23.62
CA THR A 284 2.44 -15.34 -22.48
C THR A 284 3.35 -14.13 -22.62
N GLU A 285 4.62 -14.32 -23.03
CA GLU A 285 5.56 -13.21 -23.29
C GLU A 285 5.05 -12.26 -24.39
N GLU A 286 4.53 -12.82 -25.50
CA GLU A 286 4.01 -12.03 -26.62
C GLU A 286 2.77 -11.21 -26.22
N GLU A 287 1.87 -11.79 -25.40
CA GLU A 287 0.59 -11.18 -25.01
C GLU A 287 0.70 -10.20 -23.85
N LEU A 288 1.67 -10.39 -22.94
CA LEU A 288 1.77 -9.64 -21.69
C LEU A 288 1.82 -8.11 -21.87
N PRO A 289 2.64 -7.56 -22.78
CA PRO A 289 2.70 -6.09 -22.96
C PRO A 289 1.34 -5.50 -23.39
N ALA A 290 0.60 -6.23 -24.24
CA ALA A 290 -0.71 -5.80 -24.69
C ALA A 290 -1.75 -5.89 -23.55
N GLN A 291 -1.69 -6.93 -22.73
CA GLN A 291 -2.55 -7.09 -21.53
C GLN A 291 -2.24 -6.00 -20.51
N TRP A 292 -0.97 -5.71 -20.27
CA TRP A 292 -0.55 -4.64 -19.37
C TRP A 292 -1.09 -3.28 -19.83
N GLN A 293 -0.97 -2.95 -21.12
CA GLN A 293 -1.50 -1.71 -21.66
C GLN A 293 -3.05 -1.64 -21.58
N ALA A 294 -3.74 -2.75 -21.79
CA ALA A 294 -5.19 -2.82 -21.64
C ALA A 294 -5.63 -2.63 -20.20
N PHE A 295 -4.92 -3.24 -19.24
CA PHE A 295 -5.10 -2.99 -17.81
C PHE A 295 -4.89 -1.51 -17.47
N ARG A 296 -3.79 -0.90 -17.92
CA ARG A 296 -3.50 0.52 -17.69
C ARG A 296 -4.65 1.41 -18.17
N THR A 297 -5.20 1.10 -19.33
CA THR A 297 -6.36 1.82 -19.88
C THR A 297 -7.61 1.65 -18.99
N ALA A 298 -7.88 0.44 -18.52
CA ALA A 298 -9.00 0.17 -17.61
C ALA A 298 -8.81 0.80 -16.22
N PHE A 299 -7.56 0.87 -15.75
CA PHE A 299 -7.20 1.41 -14.44
C PHE A 299 -7.17 2.93 -14.39
N ALA A 300 -6.95 3.62 -15.51
CA ALA A 300 -6.79 5.08 -15.59
C ALA A 300 -7.94 5.86 -14.92
N GLN A 301 -9.17 5.36 -14.95
CA GLN A 301 -10.32 5.99 -14.28
C GLN A 301 -10.17 6.06 -12.75
N TYR A 302 -9.29 5.25 -12.15
CA TYR A 302 -9.03 5.22 -10.70
C TYR A 302 -7.77 5.99 -10.29
N GLU A 303 -7.02 6.56 -11.23
CA GLU A 303 -5.83 7.36 -10.92
C GLU A 303 -6.10 8.54 -9.98
N PRO A 304 -7.22 9.28 -10.08
CA PRO A 304 -7.53 10.33 -9.10
C PRO A 304 -7.64 9.80 -7.66
N LEU A 305 -8.23 8.61 -7.48
CA LEU A 305 -8.29 7.93 -6.19
C LEU A 305 -6.89 7.53 -5.71
N MET A 306 -6.04 6.99 -6.61
CA MET A 306 -4.66 6.63 -6.26
C MET A 306 -3.85 7.84 -5.83
N ARG A 307 -4.01 8.98 -6.48
CA ARG A 307 -3.35 10.23 -6.08
C ARG A 307 -3.82 10.70 -4.70
N SER A 308 -5.11 10.61 -4.42
CA SER A 308 -5.66 10.93 -3.11
C SER A 308 -5.10 10.01 -2.01
N TYR A 309 -5.03 8.71 -2.29
CA TYR A 309 -4.41 7.71 -1.43
C TYR A 309 -2.94 8.05 -1.15
N LEU A 310 -2.13 8.21 -2.20
CA LEU A 310 -0.69 8.47 -2.06
C LEU A 310 -0.41 9.81 -1.36
N ALA A 311 -1.19 10.85 -1.65
CA ALA A 311 -1.06 12.14 -0.97
C ALA A 311 -1.40 12.04 0.53
N ASN A 312 -2.41 11.22 0.90
CA ASN A 312 -2.71 10.95 2.30
C ASN A 312 -1.58 10.20 3.00
N GLU A 313 -1.02 9.16 2.37
CA GLU A 313 0.09 8.40 2.93
C GLU A 313 1.34 9.28 3.11
N VAL A 314 1.65 10.14 2.14
CA VAL A 314 2.74 11.12 2.28
C VAL A 314 2.45 12.12 3.41
N TYR A 315 1.20 12.57 3.57
CA TYR A 315 0.84 13.47 4.66
C TYR A 315 0.98 12.79 6.03
N SER A 316 0.52 11.55 6.15
CA SER A 316 0.51 10.77 7.38
C SER A 316 1.89 10.24 7.76
N GLU A 317 2.59 9.60 6.81
CA GLU A 317 3.71 8.72 7.11
C GLU A 317 5.10 9.31 6.79
N LEU A 318 5.18 10.30 5.89
CA LEU A 318 6.49 10.80 5.44
C LEU A 318 7.28 11.53 6.51
N LEU A 319 6.61 12.11 7.51
CA LEU A 319 7.20 12.73 8.70
C LEU A 319 6.73 11.99 9.94
N SER A 320 7.66 11.41 10.67
CA SER A 320 7.45 10.84 11.99
C SER A 320 8.30 11.57 13.02
N PHE A 321 8.59 10.92 14.15
CA PHE A 321 9.36 11.49 15.27
C PHE A 321 10.76 11.97 14.91
N GLU A 322 11.33 11.51 13.79
CA GLU A 322 12.63 11.92 13.27
C GLU A 322 12.48 12.69 11.96
N ASP A 323 12.43 14.02 12.00
CA ASP A 323 12.36 14.92 10.84
C ASP A 323 13.67 14.88 10.01
N THR A 324 14.07 13.73 9.49
CA THR A 324 15.26 13.60 8.66
C THR A 324 14.92 13.20 7.24
N THR A 325 15.69 13.70 6.28
CA THR A 325 15.54 13.29 4.87
C THR A 325 15.82 11.78 4.66
N ARG A 326 16.62 11.15 5.54
CA ARG A 326 16.85 9.71 5.51
C ARG A 326 15.56 8.95 5.85
N HIS A 327 14.87 9.35 6.90
CA HIS A 327 13.58 8.78 7.28
C HIS A 327 12.56 8.94 6.14
N MET A 328 12.46 10.13 5.55
CA MET A 328 11.59 10.37 4.39
C MET A 328 11.89 9.43 3.22
N LEU A 329 13.15 9.13 2.94
CA LEU A 329 13.54 8.19 1.90
C LEU A 329 13.07 6.76 2.24
N VAL A 330 13.24 6.30 3.48
CA VAL A 330 12.79 4.97 3.92
C VAL A 330 11.26 4.86 3.79
N ARG A 331 10.52 5.86 4.28
CA ARG A 331 9.06 5.87 4.19
C ARG A 331 8.55 5.95 2.75
N LEU A 332 9.21 6.73 1.90
CA LEU A 332 8.83 6.81 0.49
C LEU A 332 9.14 5.51 -0.26
N GLN A 333 10.26 4.83 0.04
CA GLN A 333 10.56 3.49 -0.47
C GLN A 333 9.44 2.52 -0.10
N TRP A 334 9.06 2.49 1.19
CA TRP A 334 7.98 1.63 1.64
C TRP A 334 6.66 1.90 0.90
N LEU A 335 6.28 3.15 0.76
CA LEU A 335 5.08 3.55 0.00
C LEU A 335 5.15 3.12 -1.47
N MET A 336 6.33 3.18 -2.10
CA MET A 336 6.53 2.72 -3.47
C MET A 336 6.34 1.21 -3.59
N LEU A 337 6.85 0.41 -2.63
CA LEU A 337 6.63 -1.03 -2.57
C LEU A 337 5.15 -1.38 -2.36
N GLN A 338 4.50 -0.73 -1.42
CA GLN A 338 3.06 -0.90 -1.18
C GLN A 338 2.24 -0.62 -2.44
N TYR A 339 2.57 0.48 -3.13
CA TYR A 339 1.87 0.86 -4.35
C TYR A 339 2.15 -0.10 -5.51
N ALA A 340 3.38 -0.61 -5.65
CA ALA A 340 3.72 -1.64 -6.63
C ALA A 340 2.94 -2.94 -6.39
N ALA A 341 2.90 -3.43 -5.14
CA ALA A 341 2.13 -4.62 -4.76
C ALA A 341 0.61 -4.42 -4.96
N LEU A 342 0.09 -3.23 -4.64
CA LEU A 342 -1.31 -2.88 -4.91
C LEU A 342 -1.62 -2.92 -6.41
N ARG A 343 -0.81 -2.26 -7.23
CA ARG A 343 -1.00 -2.22 -8.68
C ARG A 343 -0.90 -3.61 -9.29
N GLN A 344 0.08 -4.43 -8.85
CA GLN A 344 0.22 -5.81 -9.29
C GLN A 344 -0.99 -6.66 -8.91
N SER A 345 -1.50 -6.53 -7.70
CA SER A 345 -2.73 -7.19 -7.27
C SER A 345 -3.90 -6.84 -8.17
N LEU A 346 -4.04 -5.57 -8.53
CA LEU A 346 -5.11 -5.08 -9.40
C LEU A 346 -4.95 -5.56 -10.85
N PHE A 347 -3.70 -5.67 -11.34
CA PHE A 347 -3.42 -6.27 -12.64
C PHE A 347 -3.84 -7.73 -12.70
N LEU A 348 -3.47 -8.53 -11.70
CA LEU A 348 -3.85 -9.94 -11.62
C LEU A 348 -5.39 -10.12 -11.52
N ILE A 349 -6.06 -9.32 -10.69
CA ILE A 349 -7.52 -9.31 -10.57
C ILE A 349 -8.18 -8.96 -11.91
N TRP A 350 -7.63 -7.98 -12.63
CA TRP A 350 -8.12 -7.60 -13.96
C TRP A 350 -7.85 -8.70 -14.99
N GLN A 351 -6.67 -9.30 -14.97
CA GLN A 351 -6.28 -10.37 -15.91
C GLN A 351 -7.18 -11.60 -15.77
N ASP A 352 -7.58 -11.97 -14.54
CA ASP A 352 -8.51 -13.08 -14.27
C ASP A 352 -9.89 -12.81 -14.87
N SER A 353 -10.42 -11.60 -14.73
CA SER A 353 -11.76 -11.25 -15.19
C SER A 353 -11.88 -9.76 -15.54
N PRO A 354 -11.46 -9.34 -16.76
CA PRO A 354 -11.47 -7.93 -17.17
C PRO A 354 -12.85 -7.26 -17.09
N GLU A 355 -13.92 -8.01 -17.42
CA GLU A 355 -15.30 -7.52 -17.38
C GLU A 355 -15.86 -7.36 -15.96
N ALA A 356 -15.28 -8.03 -14.97
CA ALA A 356 -15.65 -7.90 -13.55
C ALA A 356 -14.80 -6.87 -12.79
N PHE A 357 -13.83 -6.23 -13.45
CA PHE A 357 -12.98 -5.22 -12.84
C PHE A 357 -13.81 -3.96 -12.51
N SER A 358 -13.90 -3.65 -11.23
CA SER A 358 -14.82 -2.63 -10.72
C SER A 358 -14.21 -1.83 -9.58
N TYR A 359 -14.85 -0.71 -9.23
CA TYR A 359 -14.47 0.10 -8.07
C TYR A 359 -14.41 -0.72 -6.77
N GLU A 360 -15.34 -1.66 -6.56
CA GLU A 360 -15.38 -2.52 -5.38
C GLU A 360 -14.09 -3.35 -5.26
N LYS A 361 -13.58 -3.87 -6.38
CA LYS A 361 -12.31 -4.62 -6.43
C LYS A 361 -11.11 -3.72 -6.14
N VAL A 362 -11.09 -2.52 -6.68
CA VAL A 362 -10.04 -1.53 -6.39
C VAL A 362 -10.05 -1.13 -4.92
N ARG A 363 -11.22 -0.83 -4.34
CA ARG A 363 -11.37 -0.53 -2.93
C ARG A 363 -10.95 -1.71 -2.04
N GLU A 364 -11.34 -2.92 -2.39
CA GLU A 364 -10.97 -4.14 -1.66
C GLU A 364 -9.46 -4.34 -1.62
N ALA A 365 -8.79 -4.23 -2.76
CA ALA A 365 -7.35 -4.34 -2.87
C ALA A 365 -6.63 -3.24 -2.05
N LEU A 366 -7.05 -1.97 -2.16
CA LEU A 366 -6.52 -0.88 -1.34
C LEU A 366 -6.62 -1.21 0.15
N VAL A 367 -7.79 -1.62 0.63
CA VAL A 367 -8.00 -1.92 2.05
C VAL A 367 -7.15 -3.09 2.52
N ILE A 368 -7.11 -4.20 1.76
CA ILE A 368 -6.40 -5.41 2.19
C ILE A 368 -4.88 -5.19 2.14
N ILE A 369 -4.35 -4.63 1.06
CA ILE A 369 -2.90 -4.34 0.96
C ILE A 369 -2.47 -3.42 2.11
N ASN A 370 -3.20 -2.35 2.40
CA ASN A 370 -2.84 -1.45 3.50
C ASN A 370 -3.00 -2.10 4.89
N ARG A 371 -3.85 -3.10 5.06
CA ARG A 371 -3.89 -3.91 6.29
C ARG A 371 -2.70 -4.85 6.38
N MET A 372 -2.24 -5.39 5.26
CA MET A 372 -1.09 -6.29 5.19
C MET A 372 0.24 -5.58 5.40
N THR A 373 0.35 -4.33 5.01
CA THR A 373 1.60 -3.56 4.95
C THR A 373 1.65 -2.39 5.94
N GLY A 374 0.69 -2.29 6.85
CA GLY A 374 0.66 -1.28 7.92
C GLY A 374 1.65 -1.60 9.03
N TYR A 375 2.94 -1.61 8.72
CA TYR A 375 4.04 -1.85 9.63
C TYR A 375 4.51 -0.56 10.29
N ASP A 376 5.00 -0.68 11.52
CA ASP A 376 5.70 0.42 12.16
C ASP A 376 7.12 0.61 11.56
N GLU A 377 7.85 1.62 12.03
CA GLU A 377 9.16 1.95 11.47
C GLU A 377 10.23 0.88 11.73
N GLU A 378 10.15 0.19 12.86
CA GLU A 378 11.08 -0.88 13.22
C GLU A 378 10.84 -2.08 12.31
N ASP A 379 9.58 -2.47 12.10
CA ASP A 379 9.18 -3.55 11.19
C ASP A 379 9.58 -3.25 9.73
N ILE A 380 9.36 -2.01 9.27
CA ILE A 380 9.77 -1.57 7.92
C ILE A 380 11.30 -1.65 7.76
N SER A 381 12.04 -1.15 8.74
CA SER A 381 13.50 -1.18 8.70
C SER A 381 14.03 -2.62 8.70
N GLU A 382 13.46 -3.49 9.53
CA GLU A 382 13.80 -4.92 9.57
C GLU A 382 13.48 -5.61 8.24
N TYR A 383 12.32 -5.35 7.66
CA TYR A 383 11.96 -5.90 6.36
C TYR A 383 12.94 -5.48 5.27
N LEU A 384 13.27 -4.18 5.19
CA LEU A 384 14.20 -3.65 4.20
C LEU A 384 15.64 -4.19 4.39
N GLU A 385 16.09 -4.38 5.64
CA GLU A 385 17.41 -4.97 5.95
C GLU A 385 17.48 -6.46 5.59
N ASN A 386 16.40 -7.21 5.80
CA ASN A 386 16.38 -8.65 5.56
C ASN A 386 16.13 -9.01 4.09
N SER A 387 15.35 -8.22 3.39
CA SER A 387 14.96 -8.48 1.99
C SER A 387 15.94 -7.87 0.99
N PHE A 388 16.74 -6.88 1.39
CA PHE A 388 17.57 -6.10 0.47
C PHE A 388 18.94 -5.79 1.08
N GLU A 389 19.95 -5.66 0.22
CA GLU A 389 21.34 -5.36 0.65
C GLU A 389 21.51 -3.97 1.26
N SER A 390 20.57 -3.05 1.04
CA SER A 390 20.63 -1.66 1.48
C SER A 390 19.25 -1.13 1.85
N LEU A 391 19.19 -0.36 2.94
CA LEU A 391 17.98 0.40 3.34
C LEU A 391 17.60 1.50 2.34
N LEU A 392 18.53 1.95 1.53
CA LEU A 392 18.32 2.98 0.52
C LEU A 392 18.75 2.42 -0.83
N TRP A 393 17.78 2.06 -1.64
CA TRP A 393 18.03 1.47 -2.95
C TRP A 393 18.39 2.48 -4.01
N ASP A 394 18.96 1.94 -5.09
CA ASP A 394 19.14 2.69 -6.30
C ASP A 394 17.80 3.00 -6.95
N TRP A 395 17.69 4.19 -7.49
CA TRP A 395 16.53 4.67 -8.21
C TRP A 395 16.09 3.74 -9.36
N GLY A 396 17.04 3.03 -10.00
CA GLY A 396 16.77 2.07 -11.07
C GLY A 396 15.84 0.94 -10.68
N TYR A 397 15.88 0.46 -9.42
CA TYR A 397 14.96 -0.56 -8.92
C TYR A 397 13.50 -0.05 -8.91
N PHE A 398 13.29 1.17 -8.50
CA PHE A 398 11.95 1.76 -8.52
C PHE A 398 11.45 2.07 -9.93
N ALA A 399 12.35 2.36 -10.86
CA ALA A 399 12.01 2.46 -12.28
C ALA A 399 11.53 1.10 -12.82
N LEU A 400 12.20 0.00 -12.43
CA LEU A 400 11.78 -1.37 -12.76
C LEU A 400 10.38 -1.68 -12.19
N LEU A 401 10.17 -1.46 -10.89
CA LEU A 401 8.86 -1.68 -10.27
C LEU A 401 7.76 -0.83 -10.90
N ALA A 402 8.07 0.38 -11.33
CA ALA A 402 7.10 1.27 -11.95
C ALA A 402 6.63 0.77 -13.33
N GLY A 403 7.48 0.07 -14.07
CA GLY A 403 7.12 -0.55 -15.36
C GLY A 403 6.64 0.48 -16.38
N PHE A 404 7.49 1.46 -16.71
CA PHE A 404 7.13 2.59 -17.59
C PHE A 404 6.81 2.16 -19.01
#